data_5ba7b18c520e03a42851cbc14e0f885f
#
_entry.id   5ba7b18c520e03a42851cbc14e0f885f
#
_cell.length_a   1.000
_cell.length_b   1.000
_cell.length_c   1.000
_cell.angle_alpha   90.00
_cell.angle_beta   90.00
_cell.angle_gamma   90.00
#
_symmetry.space_group_name_H-M   'P 1'
#
loop_
_entity.id
_entity.type
_entity.pdbx_description
1 polymer ?
#
loop_
_entity_poly.entity_id
_entity_poly.type
_entity_poly.pdbx_seq_one_letter_code
_entity_poly.pdbx_strand_id
1 'polypeptide(L)'
;MRQLAEAGTAIVFITHKLREVRVVADRITVVRLGKVVGQAEPTATDGELASLMVGRDVQLRVAKDPAQLGDAALVVSNLTVPGAAGPVVNGVSFEVRAGEILAIAGVQGNGQTELAEALLGLHPAMTGEITLDGASLVGRDVKSVLDAGVGFVPEDRTEDGLVGEFTIAENLMLDRSHGGPFSARGSIVRSFL
;
A
#
# COMPACT_ATOMS: atom_id res chain seq x y z
N MET A 1 8.83 -18.90 -19.93
CA MET A 1 10.18 -18.47 -20.37
C MET A 1 11.11 -19.64 -20.56
N ARG A 2 11.36 -20.53 -19.60
CA ARG A 2 12.28 -21.67 -19.75
C ARG A 2 11.99 -22.51 -21.00
N GLN A 3 10.78 -22.94 -21.22
CA GLN A 3 10.39 -23.72 -22.41
C GLN A 3 10.74 -23.03 -23.76
N LEU A 4 10.59 -21.72 -23.82
CA LEU A 4 10.96 -20.94 -25.02
C LEU A 4 12.48 -20.87 -25.21
N ALA A 5 13.23 -20.74 -24.13
CA ALA A 5 14.70 -20.74 -24.17
C ALA A 5 15.23 -22.11 -24.61
N GLU A 6 14.65 -23.21 -24.10
CA GLU A 6 14.96 -24.60 -24.50
C GLU A 6 14.63 -24.85 -25.99
N ALA A 7 13.63 -24.15 -26.53
CA ALA A 7 13.29 -24.17 -27.97
C ALA A 7 14.21 -23.29 -28.83
N GLY A 8 15.27 -22.71 -28.25
CA GLY A 8 16.27 -21.89 -28.97
C GLY A 8 15.95 -20.39 -29.03
N THR A 9 14.95 -19.89 -28.30
CA THR A 9 14.63 -18.46 -28.26
C THR A 9 15.52 -17.74 -27.27
N ALA A 10 16.23 -16.69 -27.73
CA ALA A 10 16.94 -15.80 -26.82
C ALA A 10 15.93 -14.84 -26.12
N ILE A 11 15.97 -14.79 -24.79
CA ILE A 11 15.04 -14.01 -23.99
C ILE A 11 15.81 -12.96 -23.18
N VAL A 12 15.43 -11.69 -23.34
CA VAL A 12 15.85 -10.61 -22.45
C VAL A 12 14.62 -10.09 -21.74
N PHE A 13 14.63 -10.07 -20.40
CA PHE A 13 13.53 -9.51 -19.63
C PHE A 13 14.06 -8.56 -18.56
N ILE A 14 13.27 -7.53 -18.26
CA ILE A 14 13.60 -6.50 -17.28
C ILE A 14 12.62 -6.62 -16.13
N THR A 15 13.14 -6.76 -14.94
CA THR A 15 12.34 -6.85 -13.71
C THR A 15 13.17 -6.39 -12.51
N HIS A 16 12.47 -5.96 -11.46
CA HIS A 16 13.07 -5.66 -10.15
C HIS A 16 12.76 -6.76 -9.11
N LYS A 17 12.05 -7.81 -9.52
CA LYS A 17 11.65 -8.91 -8.63
C LYS A 17 12.75 -9.98 -8.56
N LEU A 18 13.58 -9.92 -7.54
CA LEU A 18 14.75 -10.78 -7.38
C LEU A 18 14.43 -12.27 -7.44
N ARG A 19 13.30 -12.70 -6.90
CA ARG A 19 12.87 -14.10 -6.96
C ARG A 19 12.65 -14.59 -8.39
N GLU A 20 12.02 -13.78 -9.24
CA GLU A 20 11.79 -14.13 -10.65
C GLU A 20 13.10 -14.24 -11.41
N VAL A 21 14.00 -13.26 -11.20
CA VAL A 21 15.33 -13.23 -11.82
C VAL A 21 16.09 -14.52 -11.52
N ARG A 22 16.17 -14.93 -10.26
CA ARG A 22 16.91 -16.13 -9.83
C ARG A 22 16.36 -17.43 -10.36
N VAL A 23 15.05 -17.52 -10.61
CA VAL A 23 14.41 -18.75 -11.11
C VAL A 23 14.60 -18.91 -12.61
N VAL A 24 14.61 -17.82 -13.39
CA VAL A 24 14.53 -17.92 -14.85
C VAL A 24 15.78 -17.45 -15.58
N ALA A 25 16.60 -16.56 -15.00
CA ALA A 25 17.77 -16.03 -15.68
C ALA A 25 18.95 -17.01 -15.71
N ASP A 26 19.70 -17.00 -16.79
CA ASP A 26 21.01 -17.69 -16.88
C ASP A 26 22.15 -16.73 -16.52
N ARG A 27 21.94 -15.42 -16.73
CA ARG A 27 22.89 -14.36 -16.38
C ARG A 27 22.11 -13.09 -16.01
N ILE A 28 22.60 -12.38 -15.01
CA ILE A 28 21.98 -11.15 -14.50
C ILE A 28 22.90 -9.97 -14.80
N THR A 29 22.37 -8.93 -15.44
CA THR A 29 23.08 -7.66 -15.62
C THR A 29 22.31 -6.58 -14.85
N VAL A 30 22.97 -5.92 -13.91
CA VAL A 30 22.36 -4.88 -13.07
C VAL A 30 22.62 -3.51 -13.70
N VAL A 31 21.54 -2.78 -13.95
CA VAL A 31 21.56 -1.41 -14.49
C VAL A 31 21.10 -0.44 -13.43
N ARG A 32 21.86 0.64 -13.20
CA ARG A 32 21.52 1.71 -12.28
C ARG A 32 21.92 3.06 -12.89
N LEU A 33 20.99 4.03 -12.87
CA LEU A 33 21.21 5.38 -13.44
C LEU A 33 21.74 5.33 -14.90
N GLY A 34 21.16 4.44 -15.71
CA GLY A 34 21.54 4.28 -17.11
C GLY A 34 22.88 3.57 -17.38
N LYS A 35 23.55 3.05 -16.34
CA LYS A 35 24.86 2.37 -16.48
C LYS A 35 24.77 0.94 -15.96
N VAL A 36 25.50 0.03 -16.63
CA VAL A 36 25.75 -1.31 -16.08
C VAL A 36 26.70 -1.17 -14.89
N VAL A 37 26.22 -1.55 -13.71
CA VAL A 37 26.98 -1.44 -12.45
C VAL A 37 27.53 -2.78 -11.97
N GLY A 38 27.09 -3.89 -12.57
CA GLY A 38 27.61 -5.21 -12.26
C GLY A 38 26.89 -6.30 -13.05
N GLN A 39 27.47 -7.50 -12.96
CA GLN A 39 26.88 -8.74 -13.45
C GLN A 39 26.87 -9.74 -12.30
N ALA A 40 25.92 -10.64 -12.29
CA ALA A 40 25.78 -11.67 -11.28
C ALA A 40 25.23 -12.96 -11.90
N GLU A 41 25.53 -14.06 -11.24
CA GLU A 41 24.96 -15.37 -11.53
C GLU A 41 23.60 -15.53 -10.81
N PRO A 42 22.72 -16.42 -11.27
CA PRO A 42 21.45 -16.72 -10.60
C PRO A 42 21.60 -17.22 -9.16
N THR A 43 22.79 -17.69 -8.80
CA THR A 43 23.15 -18.14 -7.45
C THR A 43 23.43 -17.00 -6.47
N ALA A 44 23.58 -15.78 -6.96
CA ALA A 44 23.77 -14.59 -6.11
C ALA A 44 22.62 -14.44 -5.11
N THR A 45 22.94 -13.98 -3.93
CA THR A 45 21.95 -13.74 -2.86
C THR A 45 21.09 -12.51 -3.17
N ASP A 46 19.89 -12.47 -2.60
CA ASP A 46 19.01 -11.30 -2.72
C ASP A 46 19.68 -10.02 -2.18
N GLY A 47 20.52 -10.15 -1.13
CA GLY A 47 21.29 -9.04 -0.56
C GLY A 47 22.33 -8.49 -1.53
N GLU A 48 23.10 -9.35 -2.19
CA GLU A 48 24.10 -8.95 -3.19
C GLU A 48 23.44 -8.23 -4.38
N LEU A 49 22.36 -8.81 -4.92
CA LEU A 49 21.62 -8.19 -6.02
C LEU A 49 21.01 -6.85 -5.62
N ALA A 50 20.39 -6.77 -4.44
CA ALA A 50 19.80 -5.53 -3.93
C ALA A 50 20.88 -4.46 -3.71
N SER A 51 22.05 -4.82 -3.18
CA SER A 51 23.17 -3.89 -2.97
C SER A 51 23.69 -3.33 -4.28
N LEU A 52 23.80 -4.16 -5.33
CA LEU A 52 24.16 -3.69 -6.68
C LEU A 52 23.10 -2.73 -7.24
N MET A 53 21.80 -3.05 -7.08
CA MET A 53 20.70 -2.24 -7.60
C MET A 53 20.60 -0.89 -6.90
N VAL A 54 20.76 -0.86 -5.57
CA VAL A 54 20.62 0.37 -4.75
C VAL A 54 21.96 1.13 -4.66
N GLY A 55 23.09 0.43 -4.73
CA GLY A 55 24.45 0.99 -4.66
C GLY A 55 24.96 1.25 -3.24
N ARG A 56 24.34 0.64 -2.27
CA ARG A 56 24.77 0.57 -0.85
C ARG A 56 24.28 -0.74 -0.25
N ASP A 57 24.86 -1.14 0.85
CA ASP A 57 24.37 -2.30 1.59
C ASP A 57 22.90 -2.13 1.98
N VAL A 58 22.12 -3.16 1.70
CA VAL A 58 20.68 -3.19 1.96
C VAL A 58 20.37 -4.32 2.92
N GLN A 59 19.84 -3.97 4.08
CA GLN A 59 19.22 -4.95 4.97
C GLN A 59 17.84 -5.29 4.45
N LEU A 60 17.69 -6.44 3.79
CA LEU A 60 16.41 -6.94 3.29
C LEU A 60 15.48 -7.46 4.40
N ARG A 61 16.02 -7.69 5.57
CA ARG A 61 15.25 -8.11 6.76
C ARG A 61 15.59 -7.18 7.91
N VAL A 62 14.57 -6.53 8.43
CA VAL A 62 14.67 -5.79 9.68
C VAL A 62 14.51 -6.79 10.81
N ALA A 63 15.46 -6.82 11.75
CA ALA A 63 15.29 -7.54 13.01
C ALA A 63 14.15 -6.86 13.79
N LYS A 64 13.08 -7.59 14.03
CA LYS A 64 11.88 -7.08 14.69
C LYS A 64 11.44 -8.12 15.73
N ASP A 65 11.14 -7.65 16.92
CA ASP A 65 10.51 -8.49 17.93
C ASP A 65 9.14 -8.96 17.46
N PRO A 66 8.66 -10.12 17.95
CA PRO A 66 7.30 -10.58 17.68
C PRO A 66 6.28 -9.52 18.05
N ALA A 67 5.25 -9.35 17.22
CA ALA A 67 4.18 -8.41 17.48
C ALA A 67 3.47 -8.79 18.81
N GLN A 68 3.26 -7.80 19.66
CA GLN A 68 2.40 -7.95 20.84
C GLN A 68 1.00 -7.51 20.45
N LEU A 69 0.11 -8.48 20.26
CA LEU A 69 -1.26 -8.23 19.83
C LEU A 69 -2.11 -7.83 21.05
N GLY A 70 -2.80 -6.68 20.91
CA GLY A 70 -3.79 -6.21 21.86
C GLY A 70 -5.21 -6.71 21.56
N ASP A 71 -6.21 -5.96 22.01
CA ASP A 71 -7.62 -6.21 21.72
C ASP A 71 -7.96 -5.87 20.25
N ALA A 72 -9.14 -6.30 19.77
CA ALA A 72 -9.64 -5.95 18.47
C ALA A 72 -9.85 -4.43 18.37
N ALA A 73 -9.08 -3.77 17.50
CA ALA A 73 -9.17 -2.34 17.27
C ALA A 73 -10.15 -2.02 16.15
N LEU A 74 -10.04 -2.70 15.00
CA LEU A 74 -10.98 -2.57 13.89
C LEU A 74 -11.80 -3.84 13.76
N VAL A 75 -13.12 -3.71 13.72
CA VAL A 75 -14.04 -4.84 13.46
C VAL A 75 -14.93 -4.48 12.29
N VAL A 76 -14.98 -5.37 11.32
CA VAL A 76 -15.85 -5.28 10.13
C VAL A 76 -16.79 -6.48 10.15
N SER A 77 -18.09 -6.25 10.03
CA SER A 77 -19.11 -7.29 10.09
C SER A 77 -20.09 -7.18 8.92
N ASN A 78 -20.16 -8.23 8.11
CA ASN A 78 -21.08 -8.36 6.97
C ASN A 78 -21.08 -7.15 6.02
N LEU A 79 -19.90 -6.56 5.80
CA LEU A 79 -19.76 -5.39 4.94
C LEU A 79 -20.08 -5.74 3.50
N THR A 80 -21.01 -5.02 2.93
CA THR A 80 -21.43 -5.16 1.53
C THR A 80 -21.44 -3.80 0.86
N VAL A 81 -20.74 -3.68 -0.26
CA VAL A 81 -20.70 -2.49 -1.10
C VAL A 81 -21.40 -2.81 -2.42
N PRO A 82 -22.49 -2.09 -2.76
CA PRO A 82 -23.21 -2.32 -4.01
C PRO A 82 -22.38 -1.84 -5.22
N GLY A 83 -22.52 -2.54 -6.34
CA GLY A 83 -21.99 -2.14 -7.64
C GLY A 83 -23.05 -2.25 -8.73
N ALA A 84 -22.75 -1.85 -9.95
CA ALA A 84 -23.71 -1.78 -11.06
C ALA A 84 -24.27 -3.15 -11.49
N ALA A 85 -23.47 -4.21 -11.36
CA ALA A 85 -23.84 -5.58 -11.77
C ALA A 85 -24.06 -6.53 -10.57
N GLY A 86 -24.07 -6.01 -9.36
CA GLY A 86 -24.12 -6.76 -8.10
C GLY A 86 -23.09 -6.21 -7.11
N PRO A 87 -23.06 -6.74 -5.89
CA PRO A 87 -22.14 -6.24 -4.88
C PRO A 87 -20.67 -6.45 -5.30
N VAL A 88 -19.85 -5.41 -5.18
CA VAL A 88 -18.40 -5.46 -5.41
C VAL A 88 -17.63 -5.92 -4.17
N VAL A 89 -18.20 -5.68 -2.99
CA VAL A 89 -17.82 -6.31 -1.71
C VAL A 89 -19.08 -6.98 -1.19
N ASN A 90 -19.03 -8.24 -0.81
CA ASN A 90 -20.20 -9.03 -0.48
C ASN A 90 -20.05 -9.77 0.84
N GLY A 91 -20.64 -9.24 1.91
CA GLY A 91 -20.70 -9.86 3.23
C GLY A 91 -19.35 -10.10 3.91
N VAL A 92 -18.37 -9.23 3.67
CA VAL A 92 -17.00 -9.39 4.18
C VAL A 92 -16.97 -9.09 5.70
N SER A 93 -16.35 -9.99 6.45
CA SER A 93 -16.17 -9.84 7.89
C SER A 93 -14.74 -10.18 8.28
N PHE A 94 -14.13 -9.34 9.11
CA PHE A 94 -12.80 -9.56 9.70
C PHE A 94 -12.58 -8.64 10.90
N GLU A 95 -11.57 -8.94 11.68
CA GLU A 95 -11.08 -8.06 12.74
C GLU A 95 -9.59 -7.82 12.58
N VAL A 96 -9.12 -6.67 13.06
CA VAL A 96 -7.70 -6.34 13.18
C VAL A 96 -7.42 -5.90 14.60
N ARG A 97 -6.49 -6.57 15.24
CA ARG A 97 -6.10 -6.29 16.63
C ARG A 97 -5.06 -5.18 16.71
N ALA A 98 -4.99 -4.48 17.81
CA ALA A 98 -3.91 -3.53 18.05
C ALA A 98 -2.55 -4.22 17.90
N GLY A 99 -1.63 -3.60 17.14
CA GLY A 99 -0.31 -4.15 16.81
C GLY A 99 -0.29 -5.25 15.73
N GLU A 100 -1.45 -5.58 15.13
CA GLU A 100 -1.57 -6.56 14.05
C GLU A 100 -1.37 -5.92 12.67
N ILE A 101 -0.83 -6.71 11.74
CA ILE A 101 -0.85 -6.42 10.30
C ILE A 101 -1.70 -7.49 9.64
N LEU A 102 -2.93 -7.14 9.26
CA LEU A 102 -3.80 -7.99 8.45
C LEU A 102 -3.51 -7.74 6.96
N ALA A 103 -3.19 -8.78 6.19
CA ALA A 103 -3.03 -8.69 4.75
C ALA A 103 -4.29 -9.21 4.05
N ILE A 104 -4.82 -8.40 3.13
CA ILE A 104 -5.93 -8.79 2.24
C ILE A 104 -5.35 -9.01 0.85
N ALA A 105 -5.39 -10.25 0.37
CA ALA A 105 -4.84 -10.63 -0.93
C ALA A 105 -5.97 -10.89 -1.94
N GLY A 106 -5.74 -10.50 -3.18
CA GLY A 106 -6.67 -10.74 -4.28
C GLY A 106 -6.08 -10.28 -5.61
N VAL A 107 -6.68 -10.72 -6.70
CA VAL A 107 -6.37 -10.20 -8.04
C VAL A 107 -7.05 -8.84 -8.19
N GLN A 108 -6.41 -7.91 -8.89
CA GLN A 108 -6.94 -6.57 -9.15
C GLN A 108 -8.38 -6.65 -9.71
N GLY A 109 -9.27 -5.79 -9.19
CA GLY A 109 -10.68 -5.76 -9.56
C GLY A 109 -11.58 -6.70 -8.74
N ASN A 110 -11.09 -7.33 -7.68
CA ASN A 110 -11.88 -8.20 -6.80
C ASN A 110 -12.46 -7.49 -5.55
N GLY A 111 -12.52 -6.16 -5.56
CA GLY A 111 -13.19 -5.40 -4.50
C GLY A 111 -12.27 -4.88 -3.40
N GLN A 112 -10.94 -5.02 -3.52
CA GLN A 112 -10.00 -4.53 -2.49
C GLN A 112 -10.02 -2.99 -2.39
N THR A 113 -10.06 -2.30 -3.52
CA THR A 113 -10.15 -0.83 -3.57
C THR A 113 -11.45 -0.36 -2.94
N GLU A 114 -12.58 -0.94 -3.33
CA GLU A 114 -13.90 -0.61 -2.80
C GLU A 114 -14.04 -0.94 -1.31
N LEU A 115 -13.36 -2.00 -0.85
CA LEU A 115 -13.28 -2.30 0.58
C LEU A 115 -12.52 -1.21 1.34
N ALA A 116 -11.36 -0.78 0.84
CA ALA A 116 -10.57 0.28 1.45
C ALA A 116 -11.33 1.62 1.47
N GLU A 117 -11.99 1.97 0.36
CA GLU A 117 -12.84 3.15 0.24
C GLU A 117 -14.05 3.10 1.18
N ALA A 118 -14.66 1.93 1.37
CA ALA A 118 -15.77 1.75 2.30
C ALA A 118 -15.33 2.00 3.76
N LEU A 119 -14.13 1.54 4.14
CA LEU A 119 -13.55 1.82 5.45
C LEU A 119 -13.31 3.32 5.69
N LEU A 120 -13.11 4.10 4.62
CA LEU A 120 -13.00 5.57 4.68
C LEU A 120 -14.34 6.30 4.65
N GLY A 121 -15.46 5.60 4.44
CA GLY A 121 -16.78 6.23 4.33
C GLY A 121 -17.10 6.79 2.93
N LEU A 122 -16.34 6.40 1.89
CA LEU A 122 -16.57 6.84 0.50
C LEU A 122 -17.74 6.12 -0.18
N HIS A 123 -18.27 5.05 0.42
CA HIS A 123 -19.43 4.29 -0.09
C HIS A 123 -20.67 4.48 0.81
N PRO A 124 -21.46 5.55 0.66
CA PRO A 124 -22.61 5.84 1.54
C PRO A 124 -23.74 4.79 1.44
N ALA A 125 -23.79 4.03 0.35
CA ALA A 125 -24.78 2.96 0.13
C ALA A 125 -24.32 1.59 0.66
N MET A 126 -23.17 1.50 1.33
CA MET A 126 -22.72 0.26 1.95
C MET A 126 -23.67 -0.17 3.07
N THR A 127 -23.69 -1.48 3.33
CA THR A 127 -24.39 -2.09 4.47
C THR A 127 -23.41 -2.95 5.28
N GLY A 128 -23.79 -3.29 6.50
CA GLY A 128 -22.91 -3.96 7.45
C GLY A 128 -22.44 -2.99 8.55
N GLU A 129 -21.45 -3.41 9.30
CA GLU A 129 -20.95 -2.66 10.45
C GLU A 129 -19.43 -2.51 10.39
N ILE A 130 -18.93 -1.34 10.71
CA ILE A 130 -17.50 -1.02 10.85
C ILE A 130 -17.33 -0.30 12.16
N THR A 131 -16.53 -0.84 13.06
CA THR A 131 -16.20 -0.16 14.33
C THR A 131 -14.68 -0.04 14.49
N LEU A 132 -14.24 1.11 14.99
CA LEU A 132 -12.86 1.37 15.40
C LEU A 132 -12.86 1.68 16.88
N ASP A 133 -12.13 0.89 17.68
CA ASP A 133 -12.10 0.97 19.14
C ASP A 133 -13.51 1.03 19.76
N GLY A 134 -14.44 0.22 19.22
CA GLY A 134 -15.84 0.16 19.65
C GLY A 134 -16.73 1.29 19.14
N ALA A 135 -16.20 2.29 18.45
CA ALA A 135 -16.98 3.39 17.90
C ALA A 135 -17.34 3.13 16.43
N SER A 136 -18.63 3.23 16.06
CA SER A 136 -19.08 3.02 14.68
C SER A 136 -18.51 4.07 13.73
N LEU A 137 -18.04 3.62 12.57
CA LEU A 137 -17.59 4.46 11.45
C LEU A 137 -18.66 4.57 10.35
N VAL A 138 -19.70 3.76 10.39
CA VAL A 138 -20.76 3.75 9.35
C VAL A 138 -21.49 5.10 9.30
N GLY A 139 -21.63 5.64 8.09
CA GLY A 139 -22.29 6.93 7.85
C GLY A 139 -21.47 8.17 8.24
N ARG A 140 -20.22 7.99 8.65
CA ARG A 140 -19.29 9.12 8.84
C ARG A 140 -18.72 9.58 7.50
N ASP A 141 -18.43 10.85 7.39
CA ASP A 141 -17.66 11.40 6.29
C ASP A 141 -16.16 11.07 6.43
N VAL A 142 -15.40 11.17 5.34
CA VAL A 142 -13.96 10.87 5.29
C VAL A 142 -13.19 11.62 6.38
N LYS A 143 -13.51 12.92 6.57
CA LYS A 143 -12.83 13.72 7.59
C LYS A 143 -13.04 13.15 8.99
N SER A 144 -14.26 12.79 9.34
CA SER A 144 -14.59 12.19 10.64
C SER A 144 -13.94 10.83 10.85
N VAL A 145 -13.73 10.04 9.78
CA VAL A 145 -13.00 8.78 9.82
C VAL A 145 -11.51 9.02 10.07
N LEU A 146 -10.90 9.97 9.37
CA LEU A 146 -9.50 10.35 9.58
C LEU A 146 -9.28 10.94 10.98
N ASP A 147 -10.19 11.80 11.46
CA ASP A 147 -10.14 12.37 12.82
C ASP A 147 -10.27 11.28 13.92
N ALA A 148 -10.89 10.15 13.61
CA ALA A 148 -10.95 8.99 14.49
C ALA A 148 -9.62 8.20 14.57
N GLY A 149 -8.61 8.58 13.79
CA GLY A 149 -7.28 7.99 13.82
C GLY A 149 -6.98 7.01 12.68
N VAL A 150 -7.86 6.91 11.68
CA VAL A 150 -7.60 6.13 10.48
C VAL A 150 -6.60 6.87 9.59
N GLY A 151 -5.53 6.20 9.18
CA GLY A 151 -4.61 6.67 8.14
C GLY A 151 -4.81 5.87 6.86
N PHE A 152 -4.81 6.53 5.71
CA PHE A 152 -4.98 5.88 4.41
C PHE A 152 -3.81 6.17 3.47
N VAL A 153 -3.34 5.13 2.80
CA VAL A 153 -2.38 5.24 1.70
C VAL A 153 -3.01 4.60 0.47
N PRO A 154 -3.34 5.37 -0.57
CA PRO A 154 -4.00 4.85 -1.77
C PRO A 154 -3.06 3.97 -2.59
N GLU A 155 -3.64 3.12 -3.45
CA GLU A 155 -2.91 2.26 -4.39
C GLU A 155 -2.13 3.12 -5.40
N ASP A 156 -2.77 4.07 -6.05
CA ASP A 156 -2.09 5.07 -6.88
C ASP A 156 -1.70 6.31 -6.06
N ARG A 157 -0.40 6.35 -5.73
CA ARG A 157 0.15 7.45 -4.94
C ARG A 157 0.22 8.76 -5.70
N THR A 158 0.21 8.72 -7.02
CA THR A 158 0.38 9.90 -7.88
C THR A 158 -0.94 10.57 -8.17
N GLU A 159 -1.98 9.79 -8.46
CA GLU A 159 -3.32 10.32 -8.75
C GLU A 159 -4.12 10.61 -7.47
N ASP A 160 -4.08 9.68 -6.50
CA ASP A 160 -4.95 9.72 -5.33
C ASP A 160 -4.23 10.16 -4.04
N GLY A 161 -2.91 10.08 -4.00
CA GLY A 161 -2.13 10.30 -2.78
C GLY A 161 -1.40 11.63 -2.69
N LEU A 162 -1.22 12.35 -3.79
CA LEU A 162 -0.44 13.58 -3.86
C LEU A 162 -1.09 14.61 -4.80
N VAL A 163 -0.94 15.88 -4.51
CA VAL A 163 -1.18 16.96 -5.46
C VAL A 163 0.17 17.38 -6.05
N GLY A 164 0.40 17.04 -7.31
CA GLY A 164 1.72 17.19 -7.96
C GLY A 164 2.25 18.63 -8.03
N GLU A 165 1.36 19.63 -8.02
CA GLU A 165 1.70 21.05 -8.02
C GLU A 165 2.01 21.60 -6.62
N PHE A 166 1.73 20.81 -5.57
CA PHE A 166 1.99 21.23 -4.19
C PHE A 166 3.41 20.87 -3.77
N THR A 167 3.94 21.66 -2.86
CA THR A 167 5.21 21.36 -2.18
C THR A 167 5.06 20.10 -1.30
N ILE A 168 6.19 19.53 -0.90
CA ILE A 168 6.19 18.39 0.04
C ILE A 168 5.47 18.77 1.35
N ALA A 169 5.71 19.98 1.86
CA ALA A 169 5.08 20.45 3.08
C ALA A 169 3.54 20.57 2.94
N GLU A 170 3.05 21.10 1.83
CA GLU A 170 1.62 21.19 1.54
C GLU A 170 0.99 19.82 1.41
N ASN A 171 1.65 18.86 0.72
CA ASN A 171 1.18 17.49 0.62
C ASN A 171 1.12 16.78 1.97
N LEU A 172 2.10 16.98 2.85
CA LEU A 172 2.11 16.40 4.20
C LEU A 172 0.98 16.92 5.11
N MET A 173 0.34 18.02 4.73
CA MET A 173 -0.71 18.66 5.52
C MET A 173 -2.13 18.44 4.97
N LEU A 174 -2.28 17.81 3.80
CA LEU A 174 -3.57 17.74 3.10
C LEU A 174 -4.69 17.19 3.99
N ASP A 175 -4.45 16.11 4.68
CA ASP A 175 -5.40 15.44 5.57
C ASP A 175 -5.66 16.22 6.87
N ARG A 176 -4.76 17.14 7.25
CA ARG A 176 -4.81 17.94 8.49
C ARG A 176 -5.04 19.44 8.28
N SER A 177 -5.40 19.82 7.07
CA SER A 177 -5.59 21.22 6.68
C SER A 177 -6.80 21.92 7.33
N HIS A 178 -7.67 21.21 8.03
CA HIS A 178 -8.93 21.72 8.58
C HIS A 178 -8.87 22.09 10.07
N GLY A 179 -7.70 22.23 10.66
CA GLY A 179 -7.59 22.55 12.09
C GLY A 179 -6.19 22.99 12.51
N GLY A 180 -6.09 23.53 13.72
CA GLY A 180 -4.78 23.82 14.29
C GLY A 180 -3.94 22.55 14.49
N PRO A 181 -2.61 22.65 14.43
CA PRO A 181 -1.83 23.90 14.31
C PRO A 181 -1.66 24.39 12.88
N PHE A 182 -2.01 23.60 11.85
CA PHE A 182 -1.64 23.84 10.44
C PHE A 182 -2.56 24.82 9.71
N SER A 183 -3.79 25.02 10.19
CA SER A 183 -4.68 26.02 9.61
C SER A 183 -5.33 26.89 10.67
N ALA A 184 -5.54 28.15 10.34
CA ALA A 184 -6.30 29.11 11.14
C ALA A 184 -7.20 29.94 10.24
N ARG A 185 -8.48 30.05 10.58
CA ARG A 185 -9.48 30.85 9.85
C ARG A 185 -9.56 30.54 8.35
N GLY A 186 -9.38 29.25 7.96
CA GLY A 186 -9.43 28.82 6.57
C GLY A 186 -8.16 29.10 5.75
N SER A 187 -7.08 29.52 6.39
CA SER A 187 -5.79 29.74 5.74
C SER A 187 -4.70 28.88 6.36
N ILE A 188 -3.77 28.41 5.54
CA ILE A 188 -2.62 27.61 5.98
C ILE A 188 -1.67 28.49 6.79
N VAL A 189 -1.26 28.00 7.96
CA VAL A 189 -0.30 28.70 8.83
C VAL A 189 1.12 28.33 8.39
N ARG A 190 1.75 29.16 7.59
CA ARG A 190 3.09 28.92 7.00
C ARG A 190 4.22 28.76 8.02
N SER A 191 4.04 29.18 9.27
CA SER A 191 5.07 29.00 10.31
C SER A 191 5.26 27.55 10.76
N PHE A 192 4.42 26.63 10.31
CA PHE A 192 4.52 25.19 10.56
C PHE A 192 4.97 24.39 9.32
N LEU A 193 5.25 25.05 8.21
CA LEU A 193 5.82 24.50 6.98
C LEU A 193 7.34 24.72 6.97
#